data_dbd6d8d6822dde4447326bf660be1c4e
#
_entry.id   dbd6d8d6822dde4447326bf660be1c4e
#
_cell.length_a   1.000
_cell.length_b   1.000
_cell.length_c   1.000
_cell.angle_alpha   90.00
_cell.angle_beta   90.00
_cell.angle_gamma   90.00
#
_symmetry.space_group_name_H-M   'P 1'
#
loop_
_entity.id
_entity.type
_entity.pdbx_description
1 polymer ?
#
loop_
_entity_poly.entity_id
_entity_poly.type
_entity_poly.pdbx_seq_one_letter_code
_entity_poly.pdbx_strand_id
1 'polypeptide(L)'
;PRFREALQSDRLAAEFPEFKAMLDLNDAGREVNPSTPAIILHGDADPIVQLRTVEPFVRRLCEENKSVTYRVYPAVNHFTIRQYSHMDSLAWMADRLAGNAAASDCGLLLQP
;
A
#
# COMPACT_ATOMS: atom_id res chain seq x y z
N PRO A 1 -15.15 14.34 20.45
CA PRO A 1 -14.23 13.63 21.33
C PRO A 1 -14.30 12.11 21.12
N ARG A 2 -15.47 11.47 21.34
CA ARG A 2 -15.65 10.01 21.31
C ARG A 2 -15.20 9.32 20.00
N PHE A 3 -15.55 9.86 18.84
CA PHE A 3 -15.14 9.29 17.56
C PHE A 3 -13.61 9.32 17.37
N ARG A 4 -12.98 10.44 17.70
CA ARG A 4 -11.52 10.56 17.62
C ARG A 4 -10.82 9.58 18.58
N GLU A 5 -11.35 9.42 19.78
CA GLU A 5 -10.82 8.48 20.76
C GLU A 5 -10.96 7.02 20.28
N ALA A 6 -12.12 6.67 19.71
CA ALA A 6 -12.35 5.35 19.15
C ALA A 6 -11.39 5.04 17.98
N LEU A 7 -11.16 6.03 17.11
CA LEU A 7 -10.22 5.91 15.98
C LEU A 7 -8.77 5.71 16.43
N GLN A 8 -8.37 6.36 17.53
CA GLN A 8 -6.99 6.30 18.06
C GLN A 8 -6.74 5.07 18.97
N SER A 9 -7.79 4.41 19.46
CA SER A 9 -7.70 3.34 20.47
C SER A 9 -8.18 1.98 19.97
N ASP A 10 -8.27 1.78 18.66
CA ASP A 10 -8.74 0.54 18.01
C ASP A 10 -10.17 0.09 18.44
N ARG A 11 -10.98 1.05 18.93
CA ARG A 11 -12.37 0.79 19.34
C ARG A 11 -13.40 1.12 18.27
N LEU A 12 -12.94 1.49 17.06
CA LEU A 12 -13.81 1.96 15.98
C LEU A 12 -14.86 0.90 15.59
N ALA A 13 -14.44 -0.37 15.50
CA ALA A 13 -15.35 -1.45 15.16
C ALA A 13 -16.43 -1.70 16.22
N ALA A 14 -16.10 -1.52 17.50
CA ALA A 14 -17.04 -1.71 18.60
C ALA A 14 -18.00 -0.53 18.78
N GLU A 15 -17.50 0.70 18.61
CA GLU A 15 -18.29 1.91 18.90
C GLU A 15 -18.98 2.51 17.68
N PHE A 16 -18.45 2.23 16.47
CA PHE A 16 -18.96 2.76 15.20
C PHE A 16 -18.89 1.68 14.09
N PRO A 17 -19.60 0.54 14.24
CA PRO A 17 -19.46 -0.61 13.35
C PRO A 17 -19.83 -0.30 11.90
N GLU A 18 -20.85 0.51 11.66
CA GLU A 18 -21.26 0.89 10.30
C GLU A 18 -20.19 1.73 9.59
N PHE A 19 -19.58 2.65 10.32
CA PHE A 19 -18.49 3.46 9.77
C PHE A 19 -17.25 2.61 9.50
N LYS A 20 -16.93 1.67 10.40
CA LYS A 20 -15.83 0.72 10.19
C LYS A 20 -16.07 -0.17 8.96
N ALA A 21 -17.28 -0.66 8.78
CA ALA A 21 -17.66 -1.45 7.61
C ALA A 21 -17.51 -0.65 6.30
N MET A 22 -17.88 0.63 6.32
CA MET A 22 -17.71 1.52 5.18
C MET A 22 -16.25 1.79 4.85
N LEU A 23 -15.37 1.92 5.86
CA LEU A 23 -13.92 2.02 5.66
C LEU A 23 -13.36 0.73 5.05
N ASP A 24 -13.82 -0.43 5.52
CA ASP A 24 -13.37 -1.73 5.01
C ASP A 24 -13.76 -1.94 3.55
N LEU A 25 -14.95 -1.49 3.14
CA LEU A 25 -15.38 -1.52 1.74
C LEU A 25 -14.56 -0.59 0.83
N ASN A 26 -13.95 0.43 1.40
CA ASN A 26 -13.09 1.37 0.66
C ASN A 26 -11.58 1.07 0.82
N ASP A 27 -11.22 -0.01 1.50
CA ASP A 27 -9.83 -0.47 1.60
C ASP A 27 -9.43 -1.15 0.28
N ALA A 28 -8.75 -0.42 -0.58
CA ALA A 28 -8.32 -0.87 -1.90
C ALA A 28 -7.46 -2.15 -1.88
N GLY A 29 -6.86 -2.49 -0.76
CA GLY A 29 -6.06 -3.70 -0.60
C GLY A 29 -6.86 -4.97 -0.41
N ARG A 30 -8.14 -4.89 -0.01
CA ARG A 30 -8.96 -6.08 0.32
C ARG A 30 -9.55 -6.78 -0.88
N GLU A 31 -9.96 -6.01 -1.89
CA GLU A 31 -10.71 -6.51 -3.05
C GLU A 31 -9.80 -6.81 -4.26
N VAL A 32 -8.49 -6.65 -4.12
CA VAL A 32 -7.56 -6.91 -5.22
C VAL A 32 -7.45 -8.43 -5.44
N ASN A 33 -7.78 -8.86 -6.67
CA ASN A 33 -7.59 -10.25 -7.07
C ASN A 33 -6.12 -10.66 -6.81
N PRO A 34 -5.85 -11.78 -6.11
CA PRO A 34 -4.50 -12.23 -5.81
C PRO A 34 -3.61 -12.42 -7.05
N SER A 35 -4.21 -12.71 -8.21
CA SER A 35 -3.48 -12.84 -9.47
C SER A 35 -3.10 -11.50 -10.12
N THR A 36 -3.64 -10.37 -9.64
CA THR A 36 -3.32 -9.04 -10.15
C THR A 36 -2.06 -8.52 -9.45
N PRO A 37 -0.96 -8.29 -10.18
CA PRO A 37 0.23 -7.73 -9.58
C PRO A 37 0.03 -6.28 -9.18
N ALA A 38 0.72 -5.85 -8.13
CA ALA A 38 0.69 -4.48 -7.63
C ALA A 38 2.10 -3.86 -7.64
N ILE A 39 2.16 -2.56 -7.92
CA ILE A 39 3.36 -1.77 -7.66
C ILE A 39 3.02 -0.71 -6.61
N ILE A 40 3.89 -0.58 -5.61
CA ILE A 40 3.79 0.44 -4.56
C ILE A 40 5.06 1.27 -4.60
N LEU A 41 4.87 2.57 -4.81
CA LEU A 41 5.94 3.55 -4.94
C LEU A 41 5.77 4.59 -3.84
N HIS A 42 6.76 4.74 -2.96
CA HIS A 42 6.64 5.57 -1.78
C HIS A 42 7.93 6.34 -1.47
N GLY A 43 7.80 7.54 -0.90
CA GLY A 43 8.93 8.34 -0.44
C GLY A 43 9.18 8.15 1.05
N ASP A 44 10.42 7.94 1.49
CA ASP A 44 10.74 7.71 2.89
C ASP A 44 10.64 8.98 3.77
N ALA A 45 10.67 10.16 3.14
CA ALA A 45 10.49 11.45 3.81
C ALA A 45 9.04 11.97 3.76
N ASP A 46 8.03 11.10 3.54
CA ASP A 46 6.63 11.48 3.52
C ASP A 46 6.12 11.77 4.94
N PRO A 47 5.77 13.04 5.28
CA PRO A 47 5.29 13.39 6.60
C PRO A 47 3.79 13.12 6.79
N ILE A 48 3.04 12.87 5.71
CA ILE A 48 1.59 12.69 5.73
C ILE A 48 1.25 11.21 5.82
N VAL A 49 1.74 10.42 4.86
CA VAL A 49 1.63 8.97 4.88
C VAL A 49 3.00 8.41 5.19
N GLN A 50 3.25 8.14 6.44
CA GLN A 50 4.57 7.72 6.90
C GLN A 50 4.89 6.29 6.45
N LEU A 51 6.15 6.02 6.13
CA LEU A 51 6.63 4.71 5.66
C LEU A 51 6.17 3.56 6.57
N ARG A 52 6.22 3.77 7.89
CA ARG A 52 5.77 2.79 8.89
C ARG A 52 4.28 2.39 8.79
N THR A 53 3.46 3.18 8.10
CA THR A 53 2.04 2.83 7.85
C THR A 53 1.86 2.09 6.52
N VAL A 54 2.80 2.27 5.59
CA VAL A 54 2.78 1.61 4.27
C VAL A 54 3.36 0.20 4.35
N GLU A 55 4.44 0.01 5.09
CA GLU A 55 5.13 -1.29 5.20
C GLU A 55 4.22 -2.42 5.70
N PRO A 56 3.38 -2.26 6.74
CA PRO A 56 2.43 -3.29 7.15
C PRO A 56 1.42 -3.64 6.05
N PHE A 57 0.98 -2.65 5.27
CA PHE A 57 0.10 -2.87 4.13
C PHE A 57 0.77 -3.71 3.04
N VAL A 58 2.02 -3.39 2.68
CA VAL A 58 2.80 -4.14 1.70
C VAL A 58 3.02 -5.58 2.16
N ARG A 59 3.40 -5.80 3.44
CA ARG A 59 3.54 -7.13 4.02
C ARG A 59 2.25 -7.93 3.94
N ARG A 60 1.11 -7.34 4.29
CA ARG A 60 -0.19 -7.99 4.18
C ARG A 60 -0.48 -8.47 2.76
N LEU A 61 -0.23 -7.64 1.75
CA LEU A 61 -0.41 -8.03 0.35
C LEU A 61 0.46 -9.23 -0.02
N CYS A 62 1.70 -9.28 0.46
CA CYS A 62 2.59 -10.41 0.25
C CYS A 62 2.11 -11.68 0.97
N GLU A 63 1.64 -11.57 2.21
CA GLU A 63 1.07 -12.67 2.99
C GLU A 63 -0.18 -13.26 2.34
N GLU A 64 -0.95 -12.44 1.64
CA GLU A 64 -2.11 -12.83 0.84
C GLU A 64 -1.73 -13.42 -0.55
N ASN A 65 -0.45 -13.75 -0.75
CA ASN A 65 0.10 -14.31 -2.01
C ASN A 65 -0.05 -13.39 -3.24
N LYS A 66 -0.10 -12.10 -3.05
CA LYS A 66 -0.10 -11.13 -4.14
C LYS A 66 1.34 -10.89 -4.62
N SER A 67 1.51 -10.66 -5.92
CA SER A 67 2.80 -10.24 -6.47
C SER A 67 2.93 -8.73 -6.27
N VAL A 68 3.90 -8.30 -5.45
CA VAL A 68 4.10 -6.89 -5.11
C VAL A 68 5.50 -6.45 -5.48
N THR A 69 5.59 -5.41 -6.31
CA THR A 69 6.82 -4.63 -6.51
C THR A 69 6.77 -3.43 -5.56
N TYR A 70 7.76 -3.28 -4.69
CA TYR A 70 7.83 -2.20 -3.71
C TYR A 70 9.10 -1.39 -3.86
N ARG A 71 8.95 -0.08 -4.10
CA ARG A 71 10.08 0.83 -4.26
C ARG A 71 9.95 2.03 -3.35
N VAL A 72 11.00 2.28 -2.57
CA VAL A 72 11.12 3.43 -1.68
C VAL A 72 12.12 4.41 -2.28
N TYR A 73 11.74 5.69 -2.34
CA TYR A 73 12.58 6.78 -2.87
C TYR A 73 13.18 7.57 -1.70
N PRO A 74 14.51 7.59 -1.55
CA PRO A 74 15.18 8.30 -0.46
C PRO A 74 14.96 9.81 -0.53
N ALA A 75 14.69 10.43 0.61
CA ALA A 75 14.47 11.87 0.80
C ALA A 75 13.32 12.46 -0.04
N VAL A 76 12.43 11.63 -0.54
CA VAL A 76 11.26 12.05 -1.32
C VAL A 76 10.04 12.14 -0.41
N ASN A 77 9.28 13.24 -0.52
CA ASN A 77 8.11 13.51 0.30
C ASN A 77 6.79 13.33 -0.47
N HIS A 78 5.67 13.50 0.25
CA HIS A 78 4.31 13.34 -0.28
C HIS A 78 4.03 14.18 -1.55
N PHE A 79 4.56 15.38 -1.62
CA PHE A 79 4.27 16.32 -2.71
C PHE A 79 5.17 16.10 -3.94
N THR A 80 6.32 15.50 -3.74
CA THR A 80 7.33 15.31 -4.80
C THR A 80 7.37 13.88 -5.35
N ILE A 81 6.82 12.89 -4.63
CA ILE A 81 6.86 11.47 -5.03
C ILE A 81 6.45 11.25 -6.50
N ARG A 82 5.46 11.95 -6.98
CA ARG A 82 4.97 11.81 -8.36
C ARG A 82 6.02 12.15 -9.42
N GLN A 83 6.91 13.10 -9.13
CA GLN A 83 8.00 13.48 -10.05
C GLN A 83 9.05 12.38 -10.18
N TYR A 84 9.31 11.65 -9.09
CA TYR A 84 10.31 10.58 -9.05
C TYR A 84 9.77 9.24 -9.54
N SER A 85 8.51 8.94 -9.22
CA SER A 85 7.89 7.63 -9.50
C SER A 85 7.22 7.51 -10.86
N HIS A 86 6.99 8.63 -11.56
CA HIS A 86 6.19 8.66 -12.80
C HIS A 86 6.72 7.72 -13.87
N MET A 87 8.02 7.80 -14.19
CA MET A 87 8.62 6.95 -15.22
C MET A 87 8.64 5.47 -14.81
N ASP A 88 8.88 5.19 -13.54
CA ASP A 88 8.85 3.82 -13.02
C ASP A 88 7.45 3.19 -13.12
N SER A 89 6.41 3.98 -12.81
CA SER A 89 5.03 3.53 -12.93
C SER A 89 4.64 3.25 -14.38
N LEU A 90 5.03 4.13 -15.30
CA LEU A 90 4.76 3.94 -16.72
C LEU A 90 5.50 2.74 -17.31
N ALA A 91 6.77 2.57 -16.98
CA ALA A 91 7.55 1.41 -17.41
C ALA A 91 6.95 0.10 -16.87
N TRP A 92 6.57 0.07 -15.60
CA TRP A 92 5.93 -1.10 -15.00
C TRP A 92 4.59 -1.43 -15.68
N MET A 93 3.75 -0.43 -15.97
CA MET A 93 2.49 -0.64 -16.69
C MET A 93 2.71 -1.14 -18.12
N ALA A 94 3.68 -0.56 -18.84
CA ALA A 94 4.01 -0.99 -20.20
C ALA A 94 4.44 -2.45 -20.24
N ASP A 95 5.23 -2.91 -19.28
CA ASP A 95 5.61 -4.30 -19.14
C ASP A 95 4.41 -5.23 -18.93
N ARG A 96 3.44 -4.82 -18.11
CA ARG A 96 2.21 -5.61 -17.89
C ARG A 96 1.36 -5.68 -19.17
N LEU A 97 1.25 -4.58 -19.90
CA LEU A 97 0.54 -4.56 -21.19
C LEU A 97 1.24 -5.41 -22.26
N ALA A 98 2.55 -5.53 -22.19
CA ALA A 98 3.34 -6.43 -23.05
C ALA A 98 3.27 -7.92 -22.65
N GLY A 99 2.56 -8.24 -21.55
CA GLY A 99 2.41 -9.63 -21.07
C GLY A 99 3.59 -10.13 -20.25
N ASN A 100 4.55 -9.27 -19.89
CA ASN A 100 5.68 -9.66 -19.04
C ASN A 100 5.23 -9.92 -17.60
N ALA A 101 5.79 -10.90 -16.92
CA ALA A 101 5.51 -11.16 -15.52
C ALA A 101 6.01 -10.01 -14.61
N ALA A 102 5.24 -9.69 -13.58
CA ALA A 102 5.70 -8.73 -12.58
C ALA A 102 6.78 -9.35 -11.69
N ALA A 103 7.85 -8.60 -11.46
CA ALA A 103 8.78 -8.94 -10.39
C ALA A 103 8.08 -8.79 -9.02
N SER A 104 8.43 -9.65 -8.07
CA SER A 104 7.88 -9.60 -6.72
C SER A 104 9.00 -9.47 -5.69
N ASP A 105 8.86 -8.46 -4.81
CA ASP A 105 9.79 -8.24 -3.70
C ASP A 105 9.36 -8.98 -2.43
N CYS A 106 8.26 -9.73 -2.48
CA CYS A 106 7.70 -10.42 -1.32
C CYS A 106 8.68 -11.40 -0.65
N GLY A 107 9.54 -12.05 -1.44
CA GLY A 107 10.58 -12.93 -0.90
C GLY A 107 11.59 -12.21 0.01
N LEU A 108 11.82 -10.91 -0.19
CA LEU A 108 12.67 -10.07 0.67
C LEU A 108 11.89 -9.47 1.84
N LEU A 109 10.64 -9.06 1.59
CA LEU A 109 9.80 -8.36 2.55
C LEU A 109 9.26 -9.26 3.67
N LEU A 110 9.14 -10.56 3.43
CA LEU A 110 8.65 -11.55 4.41
C LEU A 110 9.77 -12.24 5.19
N GLN A 111 11.03 -11.90 4.92
CA GLN A 111 12.14 -12.41 5.74
C GLN A 111 12.03 -11.88 7.19
N PRO A 112 12.32 -12.71 8.19
CA PRO A 112 12.29 -12.33 9.60
C PRO A 112 13.34 -11.29 9.97
#